data_853dc8099eb47413116e3b1249abb8f9
#
_entry.id   853dc8099eb47413116e3b1249abb8f9
#
_cell.length_a   1.000
_cell.length_b   1.000
_cell.length_c   1.000
_cell.angle_alpha   90.00
_cell.angle_beta   90.00
_cell.angle_gamma   90.00
#
_symmetry.space_group_name_H-M   'P 1'
#
loop_
_entity.id
_entity.type
_entity.pdbx_description
1 polymer ?
#
loop_
_entity_poly.entity_id
_entity_poly.type
_entity_poly.pdbx_seq_one_letter_code
_entity_poly.pdbx_strand_id
1 'polypeptide(L)'
;MGHPMTELPPYDPTLYKGSAAYYLRGRPPYSLALRDTVVMECGLDGTGRLLDVGCGPGVLAVELAPLLDEVVGLDPDIDMLVAAARHAEQAKVANVQWVQALAEQIPELALGTFRLVTFGQSFHRTERERVAEAVYDLLEPGGSIVLVAHTIDGRPEPLGPNYPKIPHETIRSLIARYLGDRPRSGQGFAGPPTDRWEDALGRTRFGRCRQVFAPGRPDIVQDVDGVVANYLSMSFAAPHLFGDRLDVFESEVRQVLAERSPSGIFWDWPGDTEIVIASKLR
;
A
#
# COMPACT_ATOMS: atom_id res chain seq x y z
N MET A 1 -28.75 -18.34 1.98
CA MET A 1 -27.67 -19.27 1.65
C MET A 1 -26.37 -18.45 1.78
N GLY A 2 -25.61 -18.71 2.86
CA GLY A 2 -24.34 -18.01 3.09
C GLY A 2 -23.34 -18.41 2.02
N HIS A 3 -22.72 -17.42 1.37
CA HIS A 3 -21.55 -17.68 0.56
C HIS A 3 -20.47 -18.26 1.49
N PRO A 4 -19.76 -19.33 1.09
CA PRO A 4 -18.64 -19.79 1.88
C PRO A 4 -17.64 -18.64 1.97
N MET A 5 -17.29 -18.24 3.18
CA MET A 5 -16.14 -17.36 3.44
C MET A 5 -14.93 -18.07 2.84
N THR A 6 -14.38 -17.51 1.79
CA THR A 6 -13.12 -17.99 1.23
C THR A 6 -12.05 -17.56 2.23
N GLU A 7 -11.61 -18.48 3.09
CA GLU A 7 -10.50 -18.22 4.00
C GLU A 7 -9.30 -17.74 3.17
N LEU A 8 -8.72 -16.62 3.57
CA LEU A 8 -7.46 -16.19 2.99
C LEU A 8 -6.40 -17.26 3.27
N PRO A 9 -5.50 -17.53 2.32
CA PRO A 9 -4.40 -18.42 2.58
C PRO A 9 -3.58 -17.88 3.77
N PRO A 10 -2.97 -18.75 4.59
CA PRO A 10 -2.10 -18.33 5.67
C PRO A 10 -1.07 -17.30 5.18
N TYR A 11 -0.71 -16.36 6.05
CA TYR A 11 0.31 -15.36 5.73
C TYR A 11 1.60 -16.04 5.26
N ASP A 12 2.07 -15.63 4.08
CA ASP A 12 3.36 -16.06 3.54
C ASP A 12 4.45 -15.03 3.90
N PRO A 13 5.38 -15.36 4.81
CA PRO A 13 6.43 -14.41 5.22
C PRO A 13 7.41 -14.07 4.09
N THR A 14 7.32 -14.75 2.95
CA THR A 14 8.15 -14.46 1.78
C THR A 14 7.48 -13.52 0.79
N LEU A 15 6.23 -13.09 1.04
CA LEU A 15 5.40 -12.33 0.11
C LEU A 15 6.13 -11.12 -0.50
N TYR A 16 6.88 -10.38 0.32
CA TYR A 16 7.65 -9.20 -0.09
C TYR A 16 9.16 -9.36 0.16
N LYS A 17 9.65 -10.58 0.34
CA LYS A 17 11.06 -10.83 0.67
C LYS A 17 11.99 -10.20 -0.35
N GLY A 18 12.84 -9.27 0.12
CA GLY A 18 13.77 -8.49 -0.69
C GLY A 18 13.17 -7.23 -1.32
N SER A 19 11.84 -7.01 -1.24
CA SER A 19 11.18 -5.86 -1.88
C SER A 19 11.36 -4.55 -1.12
N ALA A 20 11.68 -4.58 0.17
CA ALA A 20 11.79 -3.37 1.01
C ALA A 20 12.80 -2.34 0.46
N ALA A 21 13.91 -2.81 -0.11
CA ALA A 21 14.94 -1.96 -0.71
C ALA A 21 14.46 -1.16 -1.93
N TYR A 22 13.42 -1.63 -2.60
CA TYR A 22 12.90 -1.07 -3.84
C TYR A 22 11.62 -0.24 -3.63
N TYR A 23 10.95 -0.39 -2.49
CA TYR A 23 9.58 0.08 -2.31
C TYR A 23 9.46 1.61 -2.42
N LEU A 24 10.18 2.36 -1.61
CA LEU A 24 10.10 3.83 -1.60
C LEU A 24 10.55 4.46 -2.91
N ARG A 25 11.48 3.82 -3.62
CA ARG A 25 11.98 4.29 -4.91
C ARG A 25 10.99 4.00 -6.05
N GLY A 26 10.34 2.85 -5.99
CA GLY A 26 9.54 2.33 -7.10
C GLY A 26 8.08 2.70 -7.05
N ARG A 27 7.47 2.73 -5.86
CA ARG A 27 6.03 2.96 -5.76
C ARG A 27 5.65 4.41 -6.07
N PRO A 28 4.59 4.63 -6.86
CA PRO A 28 4.10 5.97 -7.10
C PRO A 28 3.62 6.58 -5.78
N PRO A 29 3.88 7.89 -5.57
CA PRO A 29 3.41 8.59 -4.38
C PRO A 29 1.89 8.80 -4.43
N TYR A 30 1.27 8.89 -3.27
CA TYR A 30 -0.11 9.32 -3.15
C TYR A 30 -0.29 10.79 -3.54
N SER A 31 -1.54 11.23 -3.66
CA SER A 31 -1.90 12.63 -3.88
C SER A 31 -1.27 13.56 -2.83
N LEU A 32 -0.82 14.72 -3.25
CA LEU A 32 -0.41 15.79 -2.32
C LEU A 32 -1.56 16.27 -1.40
N ALA A 33 -2.80 16.11 -1.87
CA ALA A 33 -3.99 16.47 -1.09
C ALA A 33 -4.42 15.37 -0.09
N LEU A 34 -3.75 14.20 -0.06
CA LEU A 34 -4.13 13.11 0.85
C LEU A 34 -4.17 13.57 2.31
N ARG A 35 -3.11 14.21 2.76
CA ARG A 35 -2.98 14.71 4.14
C ARG A 35 -4.13 15.64 4.52
N ASP A 36 -4.37 16.66 3.71
CA ASP A 36 -5.41 17.66 3.97
C ASP A 36 -6.82 17.05 3.92
N THR A 37 -7.02 16.08 2.99
CA THR A 37 -8.26 15.33 2.90
C THR A 37 -8.50 14.52 4.19
N VAL A 38 -7.51 13.79 4.68
CA VAL A 38 -7.64 13.01 5.93
C VAL A 38 -7.89 13.93 7.12
N VAL A 39 -7.19 15.07 7.21
CA VAL A 39 -7.42 16.09 8.26
C VAL A 39 -8.87 16.55 8.26
N MET A 40 -9.37 16.96 7.09
CA MET A 40 -10.72 17.52 6.94
C MET A 40 -11.81 16.48 7.21
N GLU A 41 -11.65 15.29 6.62
CA GLU A 41 -12.66 14.23 6.65
C GLU A 41 -12.74 13.52 8.00
N CYS A 42 -11.63 13.41 8.73
CA CYS A 42 -11.54 12.76 10.03
C CYS A 42 -11.52 13.76 11.20
N GLY A 43 -11.54 15.07 10.92
CA GLY A 43 -11.55 16.13 11.93
C GLY A 43 -10.29 16.09 12.82
N LEU A 44 -9.11 15.86 12.25
CA LEU A 44 -7.86 15.83 13.00
C LEU A 44 -7.49 17.26 13.45
N ASP A 45 -7.06 17.38 14.68
CA ASP A 45 -6.73 18.65 15.34
C ASP A 45 -5.30 18.72 15.90
N GLY A 46 -4.47 17.74 15.51
CA GLY A 46 -3.09 17.63 15.99
C GLY A 46 -2.92 16.75 17.22
N THR A 47 -3.99 16.12 17.72
CA THR A 47 -3.96 15.26 18.89
C THR A 47 -4.41 13.83 18.58
N GLY A 48 -4.17 12.93 19.52
CA GLY A 48 -4.57 11.53 19.43
C GLY A 48 -3.52 10.64 18.76
N ARG A 49 -3.86 9.38 18.55
CA ARG A 49 -2.94 8.33 18.08
C ARG A 49 -3.37 7.76 16.74
N LEU A 50 -2.40 7.42 15.90
CA LEU A 50 -2.57 6.69 14.63
C LEU A 50 -2.05 5.26 14.75
N LEU A 51 -2.80 4.30 14.22
CA LEU A 51 -2.30 2.97 13.88
C LEU A 51 -2.30 2.82 12.35
N ASP A 52 -1.13 2.61 11.74
CA ASP A 52 -0.99 2.29 10.31
C ASP A 52 -0.76 0.79 10.14
N VAL A 53 -1.75 0.07 9.59
CA VAL A 53 -1.77 -1.40 9.53
C VAL A 53 -1.32 -1.91 8.17
N GLY A 54 -0.32 -2.80 8.17
CA GLY A 54 0.42 -3.16 6.96
C GLY A 54 1.16 -1.95 6.43
N CYS A 55 1.86 -1.26 7.33
CA CYS A 55 2.48 0.04 7.06
C CYS A 55 3.61 -0.03 6.01
N GLY A 56 4.14 -1.22 5.72
CA GLY A 56 5.28 -1.38 4.83
C GLY A 56 6.45 -0.51 5.26
N PRO A 57 7.10 0.24 4.35
CA PRO A 57 8.19 1.15 4.70
C PRO A 57 7.69 2.50 5.26
N GLY A 58 6.50 2.53 5.84
CA GLY A 58 5.97 3.66 6.61
C GLY A 58 5.47 4.85 5.77
N VAL A 59 4.97 4.62 4.55
CA VAL A 59 4.55 5.72 3.66
C VAL A 59 3.48 6.58 4.31
N LEU A 60 2.38 6.00 4.79
CA LEU A 60 1.30 6.76 5.45
C LEU A 60 1.67 7.15 6.88
N ALA A 61 2.31 6.24 7.63
CA ALA A 61 2.74 6.51 9.00
C ALA A 61 3.62 7.77 9.09
N VAL A 62 4.63 7.89 8.23
CA VAL A 62 5.55 9.04 8.21
C VAL A 62 4.86 10.31 7.71
N GLU A 63 4.03 10.20 6.66
CA GLU A 63 3.29 11.34 6.08
C GLU A 63 2.31 11.95 7.08
N LEU A 64 1.62 11.12 7.87
CA LEU A 64 0.59 11.57 8.80
C LEU A 64 1.10 11.86 10.21
N ALA A 65 2.30 11.40 10.55
CA ALA A 65 2.87 11.57 11.89
C ALA A 65 2.86 13.01 12.45
N PRO A 66 3.11 14.06 11.64
CA PRO A 66 3.04 15.44 12.13
C PRO A 66 1.65 15.92 12.56
N LEU A 67 0.61 15.12 12.31
CA LEU A 67 -0.79 15.45 12.61
C LEU A 67 -1.31 14.82 13.91
N LEU A 68 -0.47 14.07 14.62
CA LEU A 68 -0.89 13.26 15.77
C LEU A 68 0.19 13.22 16.85
N ASP A 69 -0.20 12.90 18.07
CA ASP A 69 0.74 12.81 19.20
C ASP A 69 1.69 11.62 19.06
N GLU A 70 1.16 10.48 18.62
CA GLU A 70 1.89 9.22 18.49
C GLU A 70 1.38 8.41 17.29
N VAL A 71 2.29 7.73 16.62
CA VAL A 71 1.99 6.80 15.53
C VAL A 71 2.53 5.41 15.86
N VAL A 72 1.75 4.39 15.57
CA VAL A 72 2.18 3.00 15.58
C VAL A 72 2.09 2.46 14.16
N GLY A 73 3.21 2.07 13.58
CA GLY A 73 3.27 1.35 12.31
C GLY A 73 3.36 -0.15 12.56
N LEU A 74 2.41 -0.92 12.05
CA LEU A 74 2.33 -2.37 12.21
C LEU A 74 2.51 -3.05 10.86
N ASP A 75 3.49 -3.97 10.76
CA ASP A 75 3.73 -4.78 9.57
C ASP A 75 4.33 -6.13 9.96
N PRO A 76 3.97 -7.24 9.32
CA PRO A 76 4.58 -8.55 9.61
C PRO A 76 6.01 -8.70 9.07
N ASP A 77 6.41 -7.91 8.07
CA ASP A 77 7.72 -8.00 7.43
C ASP A 77 8.75 -7.11 8.14
N ILE A 78 9.72 -7.72 8.79
CA ILE A 78 10.78 -7.00 9.53
C ILE A 78 11.64 -6.12 8.60
N ASP A 79 11.89 -6.53 7.35
CA ASP A 79 12.68 -5.73 6.41
C ASP A 79 11.93 -4.46 6.01
N MET A 80 10.60 -4.52 5.93
CA MET A 80 9.74 -3.34 5.74
C MET A 80 9.82 -2.41 6.94
N LEU A 81 9.78 -2.92 8.17
CA LEU A 81 9.89 -2.09 9.38
C LEU A 81 11.28 -1.44 9.53
N VAL A 82 12.34 -2.14 9.13
CA VAL A 82 13.69 -1.55 9.07
C VAL A 82 13.74 -0.42 8.04
N ALA A 83 13.12 -0.58 6.88
CA ALA A 83 13.00 0.47 5.87
C ALA A 83 12.15 1.65 6.39
N ALA A 84 11.06 1.38 7.12
CA ALA A 84 10.19 2.38 7.73
C ALA A 84 10.93 3.23 8.77
N ALA A 85 11.74 2.61 9.62
CA ALA A 85 12.56 3.33 10.61
C ALA A 85 13.55 4.28 9.94
N ARG A 86 14.21 3.84 8.86
CA ARG A 86 15.12 4.70 8.07
C ARG A 86 14.37 5.83 7.37
N HIS A 87 13.17 5.55 6.84
CA HIS A 87 12.33 6.57 6.23
C HIS A 87 11.92 7.64 7.23
N ALA A 88 11.47 7.25 8.43
CA ALA A 88 11.14 8.19 9.51
C ALA A 88 12.34 9.05 9.95
N GLU A 89 13.53 8.44 10.07
CA GLU A 89 14.77 9.18 10.37
C GLU A 89 15.10 10.22 9.30
N GLN A 90 15.04 9.86 8.02
CA GLN A 90 15.26 10.76 6.89
C GLN A 90 14.25 11.91 6.85
N ALA A 91 12.99 11.62 7.19
CA ALA A 91 11.90 12.60 7.29
C ALA A 91 11.94 13.41 8.61
N LYS A 92 12.85 13.09 9.55
CA LYS A 92 12.94 13.69 10.88
C LYS A 92 11.65 13.54 11.70
N VAL A 93 10.97 12.42 11.54
CA VAL A 93 9.80 12.04 12.30
C VAL A 93 10.23 11.16 13.46
N ALA A 94 9.88 11.55 14.70
CA ALA A 94 10.36 10.91 15.93
C ALA A 94 9.23 10.29 16.77
N ASN A 95 7.97 10.55 16.45
CA ASN A 95 6.80 10.09 17.21
C ASN A 95 6.19 8.79 16.64
N VAL A 96 6.98 7.95 15.99
CA VAL A 96 6.54 6.68 15.42
C VAL A 96 7.19 5.50 16.15
N GLN A 97 6.37 4.49 16.48
CA GLN A 97 6.80 3.18 16.96
C GLN A 97 6.49 2.12 15.91
N TRP A 98 7.37 1.12 15.77
CA TRP A 98 7.22 0.04 14.79
C TRP A 98 6.97 -1.27 15.50
N VAL A 99 5.90 -1.98 15.10
CA VAL A 99 5.45 -3.23 15.72
C VAL A 99 5.41 -4.32 14.66
N GLN A 100 6.15 -5.41 14.88
CA GLN A 100 6.11 -6.57 14.00
C GLN A 100 4.95 -7.48 14.41
N ALA A 101 3.86 -7.46 13.63
CA ALA A 101 2.72 -8.33 13.83
C ALA A 101 1.84 -8.41 12.57
N LEU A 102 1.00 -9.44 12.50
CA LEU A 102 -0.11 -9.52 11.55
C LEU A 102 -1.27 -8.62 12.02
N ALA A 103 -2.06 -8.11 11.07
CA ALA A 103 -3.28 -7.37 11.37
C ALA A 103 -4.27 -8.17 12.23
N GLU A 104 -4.35 -9.48 12.03
CA GLU A 104 -5.19 -10.42 12.75
C GLU A 104 -4.82 -10.56 14.23
N GLN A 105 -3.59 -10.18 14.62
CA GLN A 105 -3.09 -10.22 15.99
C GLN A 105 -3.40 -8.94 16.80
N ILE A 106 -3.96 -7.92 16.16
CA ILE A 106 -4.30 -6.64 16.81
C ILE A 106 -4.98 -6.81 18.17
N PRO A 107 -5.98 -7.71 18.37
CA PRO A 107 -6.64 -7.87 19.66
C PRO A 107 -5.71 -8.31 20.81
N GLU A 108 -4.58 -8.94 20.47
CA GLU A 108 -3.64 -9.53 21.43
C GLU A 108 -2.51 -8.57 21.83
N LEU A 109 -2.34 -7.46 21.08
CA LEU A 109 -1.18 -6.58 21.20
C LEU A 109 -1.31 -5.49 22.27
N ALA A 110 -2.48 -5.35 22.92
CA ALA A 110 -2.74 -4.35 23.96
C ALA A 110 -2.28 -2.91 23.57
N LEU A 111 -2.51 -2.49 22.31
CA LEU A 111 -2.00 -1.24 21.76
C LEU A 111 -2.68 0.03 22.33
N GLY A 112 -3.75 -0.11 23.10
CA GLY A 112 -4.56 1.02 23.57
C GLY A 112 -5.54 1.51 22.49
N THR A 113 -5.99 2.77 22.60
CA THR A 113 -6.98 3.36 21.70
C THR A 113 -6.33 4.29 20.67
N PHE A 114 -7.04 4.48 19.56
CA PHE A 114 -6.58 5.30 18.43
C PHE A 114 -7.69 6.22 17.94
N ARG A 115 -7.30 7.41 17.53
CA ARG A 115 -8.17 8.35 16.83
C ARG A 115 -8.30 8.02 15.35
N LEU A 116 -7.24 7.48 14.76
CA LEU A 116 -7.16 7.12 13.36
C LEU A 116 -6.51 5.76 13.19
N VAL A 117 -7.08 4.94 12.29
CA VAL A 117 -6.43 3.71 11.82
C VAL A 117 -6.35 3.76 10.29
N THR A 118 -5.18 3.56 9.71
CA THR A 118 -4.96 3.61 8.26
C THR A 118 -4.53 2.26 7.69
N PHE A 119 -4.91 2.03 6.42
CA PHE A 119 -4.46 0.91 5.59
C PHE A 119 -4.05 1.46 4.22
N GLY A 120 -2.76 1.54 3.96
CA GLY A 120 -2.21 1.95 2.67
C GLY A 120 -2.00 0.75 1.75
N GLN A 121 -2.95 0.43 0.88
CA GLN A 121 -2.85 -0.73 -0.02
C GLN A 121 -2.61 -2.07 0.71
N SER A 122 -3.11 -2.21 1.93
CA SER A 122 -2.87 -3.38 2.79
C SER A 122 -4.14 -4.14 3.18
N PHE A 123 -5.29 -3.48 3.26
CA PHE A 123 -6.55 -4.06 3.75
C PHE A 123 -6.99 -5.32 2.98
N HIS A 124 -6.74 -5.39 1.67
CA HIS A 124 -7.06 -6.55 0.85
C HIS A 124 -6.18 -7.79 1.16
N ARG A 125 -5.17 -7.65 2.01
CA ARG A 125 -4.26 -8.72 2.47
C ARG A 125 -4.67 -9.32 3.81
N THR A 126 -5.72 -8.79 4.44
CA THR A 126 -6.17 -9.17 5.78
C THR A 126 -7.50 -9.93 5.73
N GLU A 127 -7.84 -10.61 6.81
CA GLU A 127 -9.20 -11.08 7.07
C GLU A 127 -10.10 -9.86 7.34
N ARG A 128 -10.52 -9.18 6.28
CA ARG A 128 -11.04 -7.80 6.27
C ARG A 128 -12.08 -7.52 7.36
N GLU A 129 -13.14 -8.34 7.44
CA GLU A 129 -14.22 -8.13 8.40
C GLU A 129 -13.72 -8.33 9.83
N ARG A 130 -12.93 -9.38 10.08
CA ARG A 130 -12.35 -9.66 11.39
C ARG A 130 -11.41 -8.54 11.84
N VAL A 131 -10.55 -8.08 10.96
CA VAL A 131 -9.61 -6.99 11.25
C VAL A 131 -10.34 -5.67 11.43
N ALA A 132 -11.36 -5.37 10.60
CA ALA A 132 -12.18 -4.17 10.77
C ALA A 132 -12.93 -4.16 12.11
N GLU A 133 -13.45 -5.31 12.57
CA GLU A 133 -14.06 -5.42 13.89
C GLU A 133 -13.06 -5.17 15.04
N ALA A 134 -11.85 -5.73 14.94
CA ALA A 134 -10.78 -5.47 15.91
C ALA A 134 -10.37 -3.98 15.91
N VAL A 135 -10.27 -3.36 14.74
CA VAL A 135 -10.01 -1.92 14.62
C VAL A 135 -11.14 -1.10 15.23
N TYR A 136 -12.41 -1.49 15.02
CA TYR A 136 -13.53 -0.79 15.63
C TYR A 136 -13.42 -0.75 17.17
N ASP A 137 -12.96 -1.84 17.80
CA ASP A 137 -12.76 -1.89 19.24
C ASP A 137 -11.64 -0.97 19.71
N LEU A 138 -10.57 -0.82 18.93
CA LEU A 138 -9.45 0.07 19.24
C LEU A 138 -9.74 1.56 18.99
N LEU A 139 -10.73 1.90 18.15
CA LEU A 139 -11.03 3.29 17.86
C LEU A 139 -11.68 3.98 19.06
N GLU A 140 -11.28 5.22 19.30
CA GLU A 140 -11.98 6.15 20.19
C GLU A 140 -13.39 6.45 19.66
N PRO A 141 -14.34 6.86 20.51
CA PRO A 141 -15.63 7.36 20.04
C PRO A 141 -15.44 8.53 19.04
N GLY A 142 -15.94 8.39 17.84
CA GLY A 142 -15.73 9.33 16.73
C GLY A 142 -14.41 9.15 15.97
N GLY A 143 -13.57 8.19 16.34
CA GLY A 143 -12.38 7.81 15.58
C GLY A 143 -12.72 7.12 14.27
N SER A 144 -11.77 7.07 13.34
CA SER A 144 -12.00 6.63 11.97
C SER A 144 -11.01 5.57 11.49
N ILE A 145 -11.51 4.65 10.66
CA ILE A 145 -10.71 3.81 9.77
C ILE A 145 -10.63 4.46 8.39
N VAL A 146 -9.43 4.49 7.79
CA VAL A 146 -9.16 5.09 6.49
C VAL A 146 -8.38 4.11 5.62
N LEU A 147 -8.98 3.70 4.51
CA LEU A 147 -8.34 2.82 3.53
C LEU A 147 -7.90 3.67 2.33
N VAL A 148 -6.64 3.53 1.93
CA VAL A 148 -6.03 4.37 0.89
C VAL A 148 -5.49 3.49 -0.25
N ALA A 149 -5.84 3.83 -1.49
CA ALA A 149 -5.32 3.20 -2.70
C ALA A 149 -5.12 4.18 -3.85
N HIS A 150 -4.49 3.71 -4.92
CA HIS A 150 -4.57 4.34 -6.24
C HIS A 150 -5.73 3.74 -7.04
N THR A 151 -6.44 4.57 -7.80
CA THR A 151 -7.50 4.11 -8.69
C THR A 151 -7.48 4.87 -10.01
N ILE A 152 -7.71 4.14 -11.10
CA ILE A 152 -7.95 4.69 -12.44
C ILE A 152 -9.42 4.52 -12.86
N ASP A 153 -10.23 3.86 -12.03
CA ASP A 153 -11.60 3.50 -12.36
C ASP A 153 -12.47 4.75 -12.57
N GLY A 154 -13.04 4.85 -13.78
CA GLY A 154 -13.88 5.99 -14.17
C GLY A 154 -13.15 7.35 -14.23
N ARG A 155 -11.82 7.34 -14.19
CA ARG A 155 -11.00 8.54 -14.20
C ARG A 155 -10.31 8.71 -15.56
N PRO A 156 -10.51 9.87 -16.23
CA PRO A 156 -9.75 10.15 -17.46
C PRO A 156 -8.29 10.38 -17.11
N GLU A 157 -7.40 9.80 -17.92
CA GLU A 157 -5.98 10.09 -17.81
C GLU A 157 -5.73 11.58 -18.08
N PRO A 158 -5.07 12.31 -17.18
CA PRO A 158 -4.78 13.73 -17.37
C PRO A 158 -3.68 13.93 -18.42
N LEU A 159 -3.56 15.18 -18.90
CA LEU A 159 -2.37 15.57 -19.67
C LEU A 159 -1.16 15.52 -18.75
N GLY A 160 -0.12 14.83 -19.19
CA GLY A 160 1.15 14.70 -18.47
C GLY A 160 2.35 15.11 -19.32
N PRO A 161 3.56 14.99 -18.77
CA PRO A 161 4.81 15.23 -19.49
C PRO A 161 4.91 14.35 -20.74
N ASN A 162 5.54 14.89 -21.79
CA ASN A 162 5.70 14.20 -23.07
C ASN A 162 6.87 13.20 -23.01
N TYR A 163 6.68 12.13 -22.25
CA TYR A 163 7.58 10.98 -22.17
C TYR A 163 6.86 9.71 -22.60
N PRO A 164 7.58 8.69 -23.10
CA PRO A 164 6.96 7.42 -23.44
C PRO A 164 6.37 6.73 -22.22
N LYS A 165 5.29 5.96 -22.45
CA LYS A 165 4.72 5.07 -21.45
C LYS A 165 5.67 3.92 -21.15
N ILE A 166 5.62 3.48 -19.88
CA ILE A 166 6.30 2.24 -19.47
C ILE A 166 5.72 1.07 -20.28
N PRO A 167 6.57 0.21 -20.86
CA PRO A 167 6.12 -0.94 -21.66
C PRO A 167 5.66 -2.09 -20.76
N HIS A 168 4.55 -1.86 -20.02
CA HIS A 168 4.04 -2.78 -19.00
C HIS A 168 3.79 -4.20 -19.52
N GLU A 169 3.24 -4.34 -20.72
CA GLU A 169 2.97 -5.65 -21.31
C GLU A 169 4.25 -6.44 -21.58
N THR A 170 5.26 -5.76 -22.13
CA THR A 170 6.56 -6.38 -22.39
C THR A 170 7.23 -6.84 -21.08
N ILE A 171 7.21 -5.98 -20.05
CA ILE A 171 7.82 -6.32 -18.76
C ILE A 171 7.03 -7.46 -18.07
N ARG A 172 5.69 -7.46 -18.14
CA ARG A 172 4.88 -8.58 -17.64
C ARG A 172 5.18 -9.89 -18.37
N SER A 173 5.37 -9.84 -19.68
CA SER A 173 5.79 -11.01 -20.47
C SER A 173 7.18 -11.51 -20.08
N LEU A 174 8.10 -10.60 -19.76
CA LEU A 174 9.39 -10.97 -19.17
C LEU A 174 9.20 -11.68 -17.83
N ILE A 175 8.44 -11.10 -16.91
CA ILE A 175 8.14 -11.71 -15.60
C ILE A 175 7.55 -13.11 -15.79
N ALA A 176 6.57 -13.27 -16.68
CA ALA A 176 5.94 -14.56 -16.97
C ALA A 176 6.94 -15.59 -17.50
N ARG A 177 7.90 -15.18 -18.34
CA ARG A 177 8.97 -16.07 -18.83
C ARG A 177 9.86 -16.62 -17.70
N TYR A 178 10.11 -15.82 -16.66
CA TYR A 178 10.93 -16.22 -15.51
C TYR A 178 10.14 -17.00 -14.45
N LEU A 179 8.88 -16.59 -14.20
CA LEU A 179 8.10 -17.02 -13.04
C LEU A 179 6.84 -17.82 -13.40
N GLY A 180 6.53 -17.95 -14.70
CA GLY A 180 5.30 -18.60 -15.22
C GLY A 180 4.14 -17.62 -15.39
N ASP A 181 3.15 -18.02 -16.18
CA ASP A 181 2.04 -17.16 -16.63
C ASP A 181 1.02 -16.82 -15.53
N ARG A 182 0.96 -17.60 -14.45
CA ARG A 182 0.05 -17.33 -13.34
C ARG A 182 0.65 -16.28 -12.40
N PRO A 183 -0.06 -15.14 -12.16
CA PRO A 183 0.40 -14.14 -11.22
C PRO A 183 0.67 -14.76 -9.85
N ARG A 184 1.87 -14.57 -9.35
CA ARG A 184 2.28 -15.06 -8.02
C ARG A 184 1.80 -14.12 -6.92
N SER A 185 1.65 -14.68 -5.72
CA SER A 185 1.49 -13.95 -4.47
C SER A 185 2.38 -14.65 -3.46
N GLY A 186 3.63 -14.16 -3.31
CA GLY A 186 4.67 -14.89 -2.58
C GLY A 186 4.97 -16.24 -3.23
N GLN A 187 4.98 -17.30 -2.44
CA GLN A 187 5.16 -18.68 -2.94
C GLN A 187 3.88 -19.27 -3.55
N GLY A 188 2.71 -18.67 -3.28
CA GLY A 188 1.43 -19.05 -3.84
C GLY A 188 1.09 -18.29 -5.13
N PHE A 189 -0.21 -18.32 -5.48
CA PHE A 189 -0.76 -17.59 -6.61
C PHE A 189 -1.79 -16.58 -6.14
N ALA A 190 -1.91 -15.45 -6.85
CA ALA A 190 -2.96 -14.49 -6.60
C ALA A 190 -4.34 -15.15 -6.78
N GLY A 191 -5.21 -14.96 -5.80
CA GLY A 191 -6.62 -15.36 -5.88
C GLY A 191 -7.42 -14.44 -6.80
N PRO A 192 -8.70 -14.78 -7.07
CA PRO A 192 -9.60 -13.89 -7.78
C PRO A 192 -9.77 -12.57 -7.02
N PRO A 193 -10.14 -11.47 -7.72
CA PRO A 193 -10.48 -10.22 -7.07
C PRO A 193 -11.55 -10.45 -6.00
N THR A 194 -11.34 -9.89 -4.83
CA THR A 194 -12.33 -9.88 -3.76
C THR A 194 -13.32 -8.74 -4.00
N ASP A 195 -14.45 -8.73 -3.28
CA ASP A 195 -15.39 -7.63 -3.25
C ASP A 195 -14.73 -6.30 -2.85
N ARG A 196 -15.45 -5.21 -3.03
CA ARG A 196 -14.97 -3.87 -2.69
C ARG A 196 -14.75 -3.72 -1.19
N TRP A 197 -13.90 -2.77 -0.82
CA TRP A 197 -13.61 -2.47 0.60
C TRP A 197 -14.84 -1.98 1.35
N GLU A 198 -15.68 -1.18 0.66
CA GLU A 198 -16.93 -0.66 1.19
C GLU A 198 -17.91 -1.80 1.54
N ASP A 199 -17.94 -2.85 0.73
CA ASP A 199 -18.80 -4.01 0.99
C ASP A 199 -18.31 -4.77 2.23
N ALA A 200 -17.00 -4.93 2.39
CA ALA A 200 -16.42 -5.53 3.59
C ALA A 200 -16.71 -4.71 4.84
N LEU A 201 -16.48 -3.40 4.82
CA LEU A 201 -16.80 -2.51 5.94
C LEU A 201 -18.30 -2.47 6.24
N GLY A 202 -19.14 -2.53 5.19
CA GLY A 202 -20.60 -2.54 5.31
C GLY A 202 -21.16 -3.75 6.08
N ARG A 203 -20.40 -4.85 6.15
CA ARG A 203 -20.75 -6.07 6.91
C ARG A 203 -20.27 -6.06 8.37
N THR A 204 -19.63 -4.97 8.81
CA THR A 204 -19.10 -4.78 10.17
C THR A 204 -19.87 -3.70 10.92
N ARG A 205 -19.49 -3.46 12.18
CA ARG A 205 -20.06 -2.37 13.02
C ARG A 205 -19.85 -0.98 12.43
N PHE A 206 -18.95 -0.79 11.47
CA PHE A 206 -18.82 0.47 10.74
C PHE A 206 -20.05 0.78 9.90
N GLY A 207 -20.67 -0.24 9.28
CA GLY A 207 -21.91 -0.14 8.51
C GLY A 207 -21.75 0.70 7.25
N ARG A 208 -21.67 2.02 7.38
CA ARG A 208 -21.53 2.94 6.25
C ARG A 208 -20.14 3.51 6.17
N CYS A 209 -19.62 3.60 4.94
CA CYS A 209 -18.38 4.31 4.64
C CYS A 209 -18.64 5.42 3.60
N ARG A 210 -17.71 6.35 3.52
CA ARG A 210 -17.67 7.41 2.54
C ARG A 210 -16.41 7.24 1.70
N GLN A 211 -16.54 7.47 0.40
CA GLN A 211 -15.45 7.42 -0.56
C GLN A 211 -15.14 8.85 -1.02
N VAL A 212 -13.88 9.22 -0.96
CA VAL A 212 -13.35 10.51 -1.41
C VAL A 212 -12.18 10.24 -2.35
N PHE A 213 -12.01 11.09 -3.34
CA PHE A 213 -10.91 10.99 -4.28
C PHE A 213 -10.06 12.26 -4.24
N ALA A 214 -8.78 12.11 -3.99
CA ALA A 214 -7.80 13.18 -4.10
C ALA A 214 -7.07 13.08 -5.45
N PRO A 215 -6.88 14.19 -6.19
CA PRO A 215 -6.26 14.17 -7.50
C PRO A 215 -4.88 13.52 -7.46
N GLY A 216 -4.61 12.62 -8.41
CA GLY A 216 -3.32 11.97 -8.55
C GLY A 216 -2.21 12.93 -8.97
N ARG A 217 -1.01 12.40 -9.17
CA ARG A 217 0.22 13.14 -9.47
C ARG A 217 0.59 13.01 -10.96
N PRO A 218 0.00 13.85 -11.85
CA PRO A 218 0.32 13.80 -13.28
C PRO A 218 1.72 14.34 -13.60
N ASP A 219 2.38 15.00 -12.66
CA ASP A 219 3.72 15.57 -12.78
C ASP A 219 4.84 14.54 -12.55
N ILE A 220 4.53 13.37 -12.01
CA ILE A 220 5.53 12.37 -11.65
C ILE A 220 6.03 11.62 -12.86
N VAL A 221 7.34 11.62 -13.04
CA VAL A 221 8.05 10.79 -14.01
C VAL A 221 8.91 9.75 -13.27
N GLN A 222 9.20 8.66 -13.96
CA GLN A 222 10.10 7.62 -13.45
C GLN A 222 11.29 7.48 -14.40
N ASP A 223 12.48 7.34 -13.83
CA ASP A 223 13.65 6.89 -14.57
C ASP A 223 13.69 5.35 -14.65
N VAL A 224 14.67 4.80 -15.35
CA VAL A 224 14.87 3.36 -15.50
C VAL A 224 14.94 2.66 -14.15
N ASP A 225 15.67 3.23 -13.17
CA ASP A 225 15.80 2.63 -11.85
C ASP A 225 14.48 2.65 -11.08
N GLY A 226 13.69 3.71 -11.19
CA GLY A 226 12.36 3.82 -10.61
C GLY A 226 11.41 2.76 -11.18
N VAL A 227 11.42 2.55 -12.50
CA VAL A 227 10.59 1.51 -13.14
C VAL A 227 11.01 0.10 -12.68
N VAL A 228 12.30 -0.20 -12.67
CA VAL A 228 12.80 -1.50 -12.16
C VAL A 228 12.38 -1.70 -10.70
N ALA A 229 12.60 -0.68 -9.86
CA ALA A 229 12.23 -0.72 -8.45
C ALA A 229 10.72 -0.88 -8.26
N ASN A 230 9.88 -0.27 -9.11
CA ASN A 230 8.44 -0.46 -9.04
C ASN A 230 8.06 -1.93 -9.16
N TYR A 231 8.57 -2.63 -10.18
CA TYR A 231 8.29 -4.06 -10.36
C TYR A 231 8.82 -4.91 -9.21
N LEU A 232 10.07 -4.71 -8.78
CA LEU A 232 10.69 -5.47 -7.69
C LEU A 232 10.08 -5.19 -6.30
N SER A 233 9.31 -4.12 -6.18
CA SER A 233 8.51 -3.82 -4.98
C SER A 233 7.17 -4.56 -4.93
N MET A 234 6.78 -5.26 -6.01
CA MET A 234 5.51 -5.96 -6.10
C MET A 234 5.65 -7.43 -5.66
N SER A 235 4.65 -7.94 -4.94
CA SER A 235 4.65 -9.32 -4.43
C SER A 235 4.77 -10.39 -5.52
N PHE A 236 4.28 -10.11 -6.73
CA PHE A 236 4.35 -11.05 -7.86
C PHE A 236 5.69 -11.02 -8.61
N ALA A 237 6.55 -10.05 -8.31
CA ALA A 237 7.89 -9.90 -8.91
C ALA A 237 8.94 -9.58 -7.82
N ALA A 238 8.71 -10.03 -6.58
CA ALA A 238 9.65 -9.84 -5.48
C ALA A 238 11.01 -10.50 -5.80
N PRO A 239 12.14 -9.88 -5.43
CA PRO A 239 13.49 -10.29 -5.83
C PRO A 239 13.78 -11.77 -5.59
N HIS A 240 13.38 -12.31 -4.45
CA HIS A 240 13.63 -13.72 -4.09
C HIS A 240 13.01 -14.73 -5.07
N LEU A 241 11.95 -14.36 -5.81
CA LEU A 241 11.30 -15.23 -6.78
C LEU A 241 12.19 -15.56 -7.98
N PHE A 242 13.13 -14.67 -8.29
CA PHE A 242 14.06 -14.84 -9.40
C PHE A 242 15.30 -15.67 -9.02
N GLY A 243 15.64 -15.75 -7.73
CA GLY A 243 16.86 -16.43 -7.26
C GLY A 243 18.10 -15.89 -7.96
N ASP A 244 18.98 -16.78 -8.40
CA ASP A 244 20.25 -16.43 -9.10
C ASP A 244 20.03 -15.76 -10.47
N ARG A 245 18.79 -15.66 -10.95
CA ARG A 245 18.46 -15.04 -12.23
C ARG A 245 18.03 -13.57 -12.10
N LEU A 246 18.04 -13.00 -10.89
CA LEU A 246 17.59 -11.62 -10.65
C LEU A 246 18.37 -10.62 -11.50
N ASP A 247 19.69 -10.68 -11.48
CA ASP A 247 20.56 -9.75 -12.23
C ASP A 247 20.31 -9.81 -13.74
N VAL A 248 20.08 -11.01 -14.26
CA VAL A 248 19.76 -11.22 -15.69
C VAL A 248 18.40 -10.64 -16.01
N PHE A 249 17.40 -10.89 -15.18
CA PHE A 249 16.06 -10.29 -15.33
C PHE A 249 16.11 -8.76 -15.30
N GLU A 250 16.81 -8.16 -14.33
CA GLU A 250 16.98 -6.71 -14.26
C GLU A 250 17.65 -6.16 -15.51
N SER A 251 18.70 -6.82 -16.01
CA SER A 251 19.40 -6.41 -17.23
C SER A 251 18.48 -6.40 -18.45
N GLU A 252 17.64 -7.44 -18.60
CA GLU A 252 16.67 -7.51 -19.70
C GLU A 252 15.59 -6.42 -19.59
N VAL A 253 15.08 -6.15 -18.38
CA VAL A 253 14.13 -5.05 -18.15
C VAL A 253 14.77 -3.71 -18.53
N ARG A 254 16.01 -3.46 -18.12
CA ARG A 254 16.76 -2.23 -18.46
C ARG A 254 16.97 -2.10 -19.97
N GLN A 255 17.24 -3.19 -20.67
CA GLN A 255 17.37 -3.18 -22.13
C GLN A 255 16.04 -2.78 -22.80
N VAL A 256 14.92 -3.39 -22.42
CA VAL A 256 13.57 -3.04 -22.91
C VAL A 256 13.26 -1.56 -22.67
N LEU A 257 13.61 -1.05 -21.50
CA LEU A 257 13.40 0.36 -21.16
C LEU A 257 14.28 1.29 -22.00
N ALA A 258 15.57 0.96 -22.20
CA ALA A 258 16.50 1.75 -23.03
C ALA A 258 16.04 1.81 -24.49
N GLU A 259 15.53 0.72 -25.06
CA GLU A 259 14.96 0.67 -26.41
C GLU A 259 13.70 1.54 -26.53
N ARG A 260 12.89 1.61 -25.46
CA ARG A 260 11.64 2.38 -25.45
C ARG A 260 11.85 3.88 -25.27
N SER A 261 12.82 4.28 -24.43
CA SER A 261 13.11 5.67 -24.09
C SER A 261 14.62 5.96 -24.13
N PRO A 262 15.12 6.63 -25.18
CA PRO A 262 16.53 7.05 -25.21
C PRO A 262 16.93 8.01 -24.10
N SER A 263 15.97 8.76 -23.52
CA SER A 263 16.22 9.63 -22.38
C SER A 263 16.23 8.87 -21.04
N GLY A 264 15.79 7.62 -21.02
CA GLY A 264 15.62 6.84 -19.81
C GLY A 264 14.48 7.31 -18.89
N ILE A 265 13.64 8.24 -19.36
CA ILE A 265 12.53 8.80 -18.57
C ILE A 265 11.20 8.29 -19.14
N PHE A 266 10.27 7.98 -18.24
CA PHE A 266 8.94 7.45 -18.52
C PHE A 266 7.88 8.25 -17.77
N TRP A 267 6.67 8.26 -18.32
CA TRP A 267 5.52 8.82 -17.65
C TRP A 267 4.33 7.87 -17.73
N ASP A 268 3.77 7.56 -16.59
CA ASP A 268 2.49 6.91 -16.44
C ASP A 268 1.72 7.56 -15.29
N TRP A 269 0.41 7.68 -15.47
CA TRP A 269 -0.44 8.16 -14.42
C TRP A 269 -0.88 7.00 -13.52
N PRO A 270 -0.57 7.04 -12.21
CA PRO A 270 -0.91 5.96 -11.28
C PRO A 270 -2.41 5.95 -10.88
N GLY A 271 -3.17 6.93 -11.32
CA GLY A 271 -4.55 7.17 -10.92
C GLY A 271 -4.67 8.24 -9.83
N ASP A 272 -5.91 8.54 -9.46
CA ASP A 272 -6.23 9.33 -8.29
C ASP A 272 -5.99 8.52 -7.00
N THR A 273 -5.83 9.22 -5.88
CA THR A 273 -5.81 8.57 -4.57
C THR A 273 -7.24 8.40 -4.08
N GLU A 274 -7.68 7.16 -3.99
CA GLU A 274 -8.96 6.76 -3.39
C GLU A 274 -8.81 6.65 -1.87
N ILE A 275 -9.76 7.22 -1.15
CA ILE A 275 -9.79 7.27 0.31
C ILE A 275 -11.18 6.82 0.76
N VAL A 276 -11.27 5.63 1.35
CA VAL A 276 -12.51 5.09 1.92
C VAL A 276 -12.46 5.29 3.42
N ILE A 277 -13.48 5.93 3.99
CA ILE A 277 -13.53 6.37 5.38
C ILE A 277 -14.78 5.83 6.04
N ALA A 278 -14.61 5.20 7.20
CA ALA A 278 -15.71 4.86 8.09
C ALA A 278 -15.36 5.27 9.53
N SER A 279 -16.35 5.65 10.32
CA SER A 279 -16.13 6.18 11.67
C SER A 279 -16.90 5.39 12.72
N LYS A 280 -16.29 5.22 13.88
CA LYS A 280 -16.98 4.72 15.07
C LYS A 280 -17.96 5.76 15.57
N LEU A 281 -19.18 5.34 15.90
CA LEU A 281 -20.18 6.23 16.49
C LEU A 281 -19.66 6.87 17.80
N ARG A 282 -20.08 8.12 18.01
CA ARG A 282 -19.76 8.88 19.24
C ARG A 282 -20.48 8.33 20.45
#